data_fc32718c3a210a5d5e48516f002d31f2
#
_entry.id   fc32718c3a210a5d5e48516f002d31f2
#
_cell.length_a   1.000
_cell.length_b   1.000
_cell.length_c   1.000
_cell.angle_alpha   90.00
_cell.angle_beta   90.00
_cell.angle_gamma   90.00
#
_symmetry.space_group_name_H-M   'P 1'
#
loop_
_entity.id
_entity.type
_entity.pdbx_description
1 polymer ?
#
loop_
_entity_poly.entity_id
_entity_poly.type
_entity_poly.pdbx_seq_one_letter_code
_entity_poly.pdbx_strand_id
1 'polypeptide(L)'
;GIDIGGSHITCQLFNLTSNNLVKGSKIRRKVDGNSSKNAILESWIKAIQEATTNQDLRNLAGIGFAMPGPFDYENGVAWFDKNVAKFHNLHGVDIKTEIIQRLQLPNDFPVRFLNDAASFAVGESSAGPASKYNRIIALTLGTGFGTTFIKNGIPVAGIRGIPDDGFLYHIPFQNSI
;
A
#
# COMPACT_ATOMS: atom_id res chain seq x y z
N GLY A 1 -8.80 1.50 -2.89
CA GLY A 1 -7.45 1.75 -2.41
C GLY A 1 -7.40 1.86 -0.91
N ILE A 2 -6.38 1.27 -0.31
CA ILE A 2 -6.17 1.24 1.14
C ILE A 2 -4.74 1.67 1.44
N ASP A 3 -4.59 2.60 2.37
CA ASP A 3 -3.30 3.06 2.89
C ASP A 3 -3.17 2.65 4.36
N ILE A 4 -2.16 1.84 4.68
CA ILE A 4 -1.84 1.38 6.02
C ILE A 4 -0.71 2.24 6.59
N GLY A 5 -1.08 3.23 7.36
CA GLY A 5 -0.12 4.03 8.11
C GLY A 5 0.12 3.49 9.52
N GLY A 6 1.19 3.97 10.15
CA GLY A 6 1.60 3.48 11.48
C GLY A 6 0.56 3.68 12.62
N SER A 7 -0.47 4.49 12.44
CA SER A 7 -1.52 4.77 13.45
C SER A 7 -2.91 4.88 12.87
N HIS A 8 -3.05 4.79 11.55
CA HIS A 8 -4.33 4.92 10.87
C HIS A 8 -4.37 4.01 9.65
N ILE A 9 -5.58 3.60 9.30
CA ILE A 9 -5.92 3.08 7.98
C ILE A 9 -6.77 4.11 7.25
N THR A 10 -6.50 4.31 5.97
CA THR A 10 -7.34 5.12 5.08
C THR A 10 -7.84 4.25 3.96
N CYS A 11 -9.15 4.19 3.74
CA CYS A 11 -9.79 3.49 2.64
C CYS A 11 -10.51 4.48 1.75
N GLN A 12 -10.47 4.27 0.44
CA GLN A 12 -11.24 5.06 -0.52
C GLN A 12 -11.55 4.26 -1.79
N LEU A 13 -12.76 4.41 -2.30
CA LEU A 13 -13.15 3.80 -3.57
C LEU A 13 -12.71 4.66 -4.75
N PHE A 14 -12.30 3.98 -5.81
CA PHE A 14 -11.97 4.56 -7.09
C PHE A 14 -12.82 3.90 -8.17
N ASN A 15 -13.51 4.68 -8.97
CA ASN A 15 -14.31 4.18 -10.07
C ASN A 15 -13.43 4.07 -11.32
N LEU A 16 -13.20 2.84 -11.78
CA LEU A 16 -12.34 2.53 -12.92
C LEU A 16 -12.89 3.04 -14.25
N THR A 17 -14.23 3.12 -14.39
CA THR A 17 -14.87 3.58 -15.63
C THR A 17 -14.77 5.10 -15.78
N SER A 18 -15.09 5.83 -14.71
CA SER A 18 -15.03 7.31 -14.73
C SER A 18 -13.64 7.86 -14.40
N ASN A 19 -12.70 7.00 -13.99
CA ASN A 19 -11.34 7.34 -13.58
C ASN A 19 -11.31 8.39 -12.45
N ASN A 20 -12.22 8.27 -11.48
CA ASN A 20 -12.38 9.23 -10.39
C ASN A 20 -12.57 8.57 -9.03
N LEU A 21 -12.21 9.30 -7.97
CA LEU A 21 -12.54 8.92 -6.60
C LEU A 21 -14.05 9.00 -6.37
N VAL A 22 -14.60 7.99 -5.71
CA VAL A 22 -16.02 7.98 -5.32
C VAL A 22 -16.20 8.93 -4.13
N LYS A 23 -17.03 9.97 -4.30
CA LYS A 23 -17.32 10.93 -3.24
C LYS A 23 -17.97 10.23 -2.04
N GLY A 24 -17.56 10.64 -0.83
CA GLY A 24 -18.12 10.10 0.41
C GLY A 24 -17.63 8.70 0.81
N SER A 25 -16.78 8.04 0.01
CA SER A 25 -16.23 6.72 0.33
C SER A 25 -14.92 6.77 1.13
N LYS A 26 -14.37 7.98 1.37
CA LYS A 26 -13.13 8.11 2.14
C LYS A 26 -13.38 7.88 3.62
N ILE A 27 -12.81 6.82 4.13
CA ILE A 27 -12.83 6.47 5.56
C ILE A 27 -11.40 6.53 6.09
N ARG A 28 -11.24 7.13 7.26
CA ARG A 28 -9.98 7.10 8.00
C ARG A 28 -10.26 6.69 9.44
N ARG A 29 -9.59 5.63 9.89
CA ARG A 29 -9.72 5.09 11.25
C ARG A 29 -8.37 4.99 11.94
N LYS A 30 -8.37 5.19 13.26
CA LYS A 30 -7.19 4.88 14.08
C LYS A 30 -7.01 3.38 14.14
N VAL A 31 -5.75 2.95 14.14
CA VAL A 31 -5.33 1.57 14.32
C VAL A 31 -4.26 1.56 15.41
N ASP A 32 -4.44 0.72 16.40
CA ASP A 32 -3.36 0.41 17.33
C ASP A 32 -2.53 -0.75 16.77
N GLY A 33 -1.38 -0.41 16.17
CA GLY A 33 -0.47 -1.39 15.57
C GLY A 33 0.20 -2.34 16.58
N ASN A 34 0.03 -2.12 17.89
CA ASN A 34 0.54 -3.00 18.96
C ASN A 34 -0.52 -3.96 19.47
N SER A 35 -1.76 -3.84 19.02
CA SER A 35 -2.85 -4.74 19.37
C SER A 35 -2.63 -6.16 18.83
N SER A 36 -3.45 -7.12 19.27
CA SER A 36 -3.41 -8.49 18.74
C SER A 36 -3.68 -8.53 17.25
N LYS A 37 -3.19 -9.58 16.56
CA LYS A 37 -3.46 -9.83 15.13
C LYS A 37 -4.94 -9.62 14.79
N ASN A 38 -5.84 -10.23 15.57
CA ASN A 38 -7.26 -10.14 15.29
C ASN A 38 -7.80 -8.72 15.43
N ALA A 39 -7.40 -7.97 16.48
CA ALA A 39 -7.86 -6.60 16.67
C ALA A 39 -7.39 -5.65 15.55
N ILE A 40 -6.15 -5.82 15.07
CA ILE A 40 -5.63 -5.07 13.93
C ILE A 40 -6.45 -5.37 12.68
N LEU A 41 -6.58 -6.66 12.33
CA LEU A 41 -7.30 -7.08 11.12
C LEU A 41 -8.79 -6.70 11.18
N GLU A 42 -9.45 -6.83 12.32
CA GLU A 42 -10.84 -6.37 12.48
C GLU A 42 -10.99 -4.87 12.27
N SER A 43 -10.03 -4.07 12.74
CA SER A 43 -10.04 -2.63 12.49
C SER A 43 -9.93 -2.30 11.00
N TRP A 44 -9.08 -3.05 10.27
CA TRP A 44 -8.94 -2.91 8.82
C TRP A 44 -10.22 -3.32 8.08
N ILE A 45 -10.79 -4.47 8.44
CA ILE A 45 -12.06 -4.95 7.85
C ILE A 45 -13.18 -3.94 8.05
N LYS A 46 -13.33 -3.40 9.26
CA LYS A 46 -14.34 -2.37 9.54
C LYS A 46 -14.17 -1.12 8.66
N ALA A 47 -12.94 -0.66 8.46
CA ALA A 47 -12.67 0.49 7.60
C ALA A 47 -13.03 0.21 6.12
N ILE A 48 -12.75 -1.01 5.64
CA ILE A 48 -13.10 -1.44 4.28
C ILE A 48 -14.62 -1.51 4.13
N GLN A 49 -15.31 -2.15 5.06
CA GLN A 49 -16.77 -2.27 5.05
C GLN A 49 -17.46 -0.89 5.09
N GLU A 50 -16.96 0.02 5.93
CA GLU A 50 -17.48 1.40 5.94
C GLU A 50 -17.28 2.11 4.60
N ALA A 51 -16.10 2.01 4.00
CA ALA A 51 -15.83 2.62 2.70
C ALA A 51 -16.72 2.05 1.59
N THR A 52 -17.20 0.83 1.75
CA THR A 52 -18.03 0.11 0.77
C THR A 52 -19.51 0.01 1.16
N THR A 53 -19.96 0.64 2.25
CA THR A 53 -21.33 0.50 2.81
C THR A 53 -22.44 0.70 1.79
N ASN A 54 -22.27 1.63 0.84
CA ASN A 54 -23.28 1.94 -0.17
C ASN A 54 -22.98 1.28 -1.54
N GLN A 55 -22.14 0.27 -1.56
CA GLN A 55 -21.71 -0.42 -2.79
C GLN A 55 -22.00 -1.91 -2.69
N ASP A 56 -22.38 -2.50 -3.80
CA ASP A 56 -22.41 -3.95 -3.91
C ASP A 56 -20.97 -4.47 -4.09
N LEU A 57 -20.49 -5.28 -3.13
CA LEU A 57 -19.14 -5.86 -3.16
C LEU A 57 -18.90 -6.72 -4.40
N ARG A 58 -19.96 -7.24 -5.05
CA ARG A 58 -19.87 -7.98 -6.32
C ARG A 58 -19.38 -7.12 -7.48
N ASN A 59 -19.53 -5.80 -7.37
CA ASN A 59 -19.05 -4.84 -8.36
C ASN A 59 -17.61 -4.36 -8.07
N LEU A 60 -17.00 -4.85 -6.98
CA LEU A 60 -15.63 -4.50 -6.64
C LEU A 60 -14.66 -5.28 -7.54
N ALA A 61 -13.86 -4.55 -8.32
CA ALA A 61 -12.90 -5.16 -9.25
C ALA A 61 -11.62 -5.67 -8.57
N GLY A 62 -11.31 -5.18 -7.39
CA GLY A 62 -10.13 -5.57 -6.62
C GLY A 62 -9.84 -4.63 -5.46
N ILE A 63 -8.88 -5.02 -4.63
CA ILE A 63 -8.40 -4.24 -3.49
C ILE A 63 -6.89 -4.03 -3.64
N GLY A 64 -6.44 -2.78 -3.56
CA GLY A 64 -5.02 -2.42 -3.54
C GLY A 64 -4.62 -1.84 -2.19
N PHE A 65 -3.54 -2.35 -1.62
CA PHE A 65 -2.95 -1.88 -0.37
C PHE A 65 -1.63 -1.16 -0.61
N ALA A 66 -1.49 0.03 -0.05
CA ALA A 66 -0.22 0.65 0.26
C ALA A 66 0.21 0.15 1.64
N MET A 67 1.32 -0.61 1.70
CA MET A 67 1.79 -1.27 2.92
C MET A 67 3.20 -0.81 3.27
N PRO A 68 3.47 -0.49 4.54
CA PRO A 68 4.85 -0.28 4.97
C PRO A 68 5.65 -1.60 4.89
N GLY A 69 6.96 -1.51 4.75
CA GLY A 69 7.85 -2.67 4.86
C GLY A 69 8.28 -2.95 6.31
N PRO A 70 8.88 -4.15 6.54
CA PRO A 70 9.12 -5.23 5.58
C PRO A 70 7.87 -6.07 5.29
N PHE A 71 7.61 -6.32 4.01
CA PHE A 71 6.40 -7.01 3.53
C PHE A 71 6.70 -7.74 2.21
N ASP A 72 6.20 -8.95 2.04
CA ASP A 72 6.21 -9.65 0.76
C ASP A 72 5.02 -9.16 -0.08
N TYR A 73 5.29 -8.21 -0.97
CA TYR A 73 4.26 -7.54 -1.78
C TYR A 73 3.67 -8.43 -2.86
N GLU A 74 4.38 -9.49 -3.25
CA GLU A 74 3.90 -10.46 -4.25
C GLU A 74 2.90 -11.44 -3.66
N ASN A 75 3.26 -12.04 -2.52
CA ASN A 75 2.45 -13.06 -1.85
C ASN A 75 1.47 -12.48 -0.82
N GLY A 76 1.67 -11.25 -0.38
CA GLY A 76 0.81 -10.57 0.60
C GLY A 76 1.09 -10.98 2.04
N VAL A 77 2.36 -11.32 2.36
CA VAL A 77 2.77 -11.79 3.69
C VAL A 77 3.50 -10.69 4.45
N ALA A 78 3.09 -10.45 5.68
CA ALA A 78 3.71 -9.47 6.55
C ALA A 78 4.97 -10.03 7.23
N TRP A 79 6.09 -9.28 7.17
CA TRP A 79 7.35 -9.64 7.81
C TRP A 79 7.77 -8.64 8.90
N PHE A 80 6.80 -7.94 9.49
CA PHE A 80 7.05 -7.01 10.59
C PHE A 80 7.64 -7.73 11.79
N ASP A 81 8.89 -7.49 12.10
CA ASP A 81 9.59 -8.06 13.24
C ASP A 81 9.58 -7.09 14.45
N LYS A 82 10.24 -7.49 15.54
CA LYS A 82 10.33 -6.70 16.77
C LYS A 82 11.10 -5.38 16.60
N ASN A 83 11.85 -5.22 15.52
CA ASN A 83 12.60 -4.01 15.23
C ASN A 83 11.70 -2.97 14.52
N VAL A 84 10.55 -3.38 14.02
CA VAL A 84 9.54 -2.49 13.45
C VAL A 84 8.66 -1.98 14.58
N ALA A 85 8.47 -0.67 14.67
CA ALA A 85 7.78 -0.02 15.77
C ALA A 85 6.30 -0.46 15.94
N LYS A 86 5.68 -1.06 14.91
CA LYS A 86 4.25 -1.43 14.89
C LYS A 86 4.02 -2.67 14.04
N PHE A 87 2.87 -3.30 14.26
CA PHE A 87 2.39 -4.46 13.50
C PHE A 87 3.20 -5.75 13.67
N HIS A 88 4.11 -5.83 14.66
CA HIS A 88 4.91 -7.04 14.91
C HIS A 88 4.04 -8.29 15.18
N ASN A 89 2.80 -8.13 15.67
CA ASN A 89 1.84 -9.23 15.85
C ASN A 89 1.26 -9.76 14.53
N LEU A 90 1.59 -9.15 13.40
CA LEU A 90 1.26 -9.64 12.06
C LEU A 90 2.43 -10.38 11.40
N HIS A 91 3.56 -10.60 12.09
CA HIS A 91 4.71 -11.32 11.52
C HIS A 91 4.33 -12.71 11.02
N GLY A 92 4.63 -13.00 9.75
CA GLY A 92 4.31 -14.27 9.09
C GLY A 92 2.82 -14.43 8.71
N VAL A 93 2.00 -13.40 8.88
CA VAL A 93 0.58 -13.46 8.52
C VAL A 93 0.39 -13.24 7.03
N ASP A 94 -0.32 -14.15 6.38
CA ASP A 94 -0.84 -13.97 5.02
C ASP A 94 -2.05 -13.02 5.06
N ILE A 95 -1.76 -11.74 4.85
CA ILE A 95 -2.75 -10.65 4.87
C ILE A 95 -3.77 -10.83 3.74
N LYS A 96 -3.32 -11.29 2.57
CA LYS A 96 -4.20 -11.53 1.42
C LYS A 96 -5.32 -12.51 1.77
N THR A 97 -4.95 -13.68 2.31
CA THR A 97 -5.91 -14.71 2.73
C THR A 97 -6.83 -14.21 3.84
N GLU A 98 -6.29 -13.52 4.86
CA GLU A 98 -7.09 -12.97 5.95
C GLU A 98 -8.15 -11.96 5.44
N ILE A 99 -7.79 -11.08 4.51
CA ILE A 99 -8.73 -10.11 3.91
C ILE A 99 -9.81 -10.81 3.12
N ILE A 100 -9.45 -11.75 2.24
CA ILE A 100 -10.39 -12.52 1.42
C ILE A 100 -11.41 -13.25 2.30
N GLN A 101 -10.93 -13.97 3.31
CA GLN A 101 -11.81 -14.76 4.21
C GLN A 101 -12.72 -13.87 5.05
N ARG A 102 -12.22 -12.81 5.67
CA ARG A 102 -12.99 -11.93 6.54
C ARG A 102 -14.02 -11.08 5.80
N LEU A 103 -13.76 -10.73 4.54
CA LEU A 103 -14.72 -10.04 3.67
C LEU A 103 -15.62 -11.01 2.88
N GLN A 104 -15.43 -12.33 3.03
CA GLN A 104 -16.17 -13.36 2.30
C GLN A 104 -16.12 -13.18 0.78
N LEU A 105 -14.93 -12.81 0.27
CA LEU A 105 -14.67 -12.63 -1.15
C LEU A 105 -14.33 -13.98 -1.82
N PRO A 106 -14.48 -14.10 -3.14
CA PRO A 106 -13.98 -15.26 -3.88
C PRO A 106 -12.49 -15.48 -3.64
N ASN A 107 -12.02 -16.74 -3.61
CA ASN A 107 -10.62 -17.06 -3.32
C ASN A 107 -9.62 -16.47 -4.34
N ASP A 108 -10.06 -16.25 -5.56
CA ASP A 108 -9.30 -15.65 -6.65
C ASP A 108 -9.48 -14.14 -6.77
N PHE A 109 -10.18 -13.52 -5.81
CA PHE A 109 -10.42 -12.08 -5.81
C PHE A 109 -9.12 -11.29 -5.83
N PRO A 110 -8.97 -10.28 -6.72
CA PRO A 110 -7.74 -9.52 -6.86
C PRO A 110 -7.43 -8.68 -5.62
N VAL A 111 -6.45 -9.09 -4.83
CA VAL A 111 -5.83 -8.28 -3.77
C VAL A 111 -4.38 -8.08 -4.12
N ARG A 112 -3.92 -6.82 -4.15
CA ARG A 112 -2.57 -6.42 -4.53
C ARG A 112 -1.97 -5.53 -3.46
N PHE A 113 -0.66 -5.60 -3.34
CA PHE A 113 0.11 -4.84 -2.37
C PHE A 113 1.25 -4.11 -3.07
N LEU A 114 1.50 -2.88 -2.65
CA LEU A 114 2.68 -2.11 -3.01
C LEU A 114 3.25 -1.45 -1.76
N ASN A 115 4.53 -1.18 -1.79
CA ASN A 115 5.14 -0.30 -0.79
C ASN A 115 4.45 1.08 -0.80
N ASP A 116 4.38 1.74 0.34
CA ASP A 116 3.71 3.04 0.50
C ASP A 116 4.30 4.13 -0.41
N ALA A 117 5.63 4.24 -0.52
CA ALA A 117 6.29 5.17 -1.42
C ALA A 117 6.02 4.81 -2.90
N ALA A 118 6.01 3.52 -3.25
CA ALA A 118 5.68 3.06 -4.59
C ALA A 118 4.21 3.34 -4.93
N SER A 119 3.31 3.13 -3.99
CA SER A 119 1.88 3.44 -4.17
C SER A 119 1.64 4.94 -4.41
N PHE A 120 2.33 5.80 -3.65
CA PHE A 120 2.32 7.25 -3.87
C PHE A 120 2.81 7.59 -5.28
N ALA A 121 3.96 7.05 -5.69
CA ALA A 121 4.55 7.31 -7.01
C ALA A 121 3.63 6.86 -8.16
N VAL A 122 2.99 5.69 -8.04
CA VAL A 122 2.00 5.20 -9.01
C VAL A 122 0.79 6.13 -9.08
N GLY A 123 0.28 6.58 -7.93
CA GLY A 123 -0.82 7.55 -7.87
C GLY A 123 -0.49 8.84 -8.61
N GLU A 124 0.68 9.44 -8.35
CA GLU A 124 1.15 10.65 -9.03
C GLU A 124 1.37 10.44 -10.53
N SER A 125 1.86 9.27 -10.94
CA SER A 125 2.08 8.96 -12.35
C SER A 125 0.78 8.68 -13.12
N SER A 126 -0.27 8.23 -12.43
CA SER A 126 -1.53 7.85 -13.06
C SER A 126 -2.57 8.97 -13.09
N ALA A 127 -2.71 9.71 -11.99
CA ALA A 127 -3.76 10.71 -11.80
C ALA A 127 -3.25 12.05 -11.26
N GLY A 128 -1.98 12.14 -10.86
CA GLY A 128 -1.34 13.34 -10.33
C GLY A 128 -0.67 14.20 -11.42
N PRO A 129 0.02 15.28 -10.99
CA PRO A 129 0.75 16.18 -11.87
C PRO A 129 1.85 15.51 -12.70
N ALA A 130 2.34 14.35 -12.26
CA ALA A 130 3.39 13.61 -12.94
C ALA A 130 2.88 12.73 -14.11
N SER A 131 1.57 12.63 -14.33
CA SER A 131 0.95 11.75 -15.34
C SER A 131 1.39 12.02 -16.79
N LYS A 132 1.91 13.20 -17.07
CA LYS A 132 2.44 13.58 -18.39
C LYS A 132 3.88 13.10 -18.65
N TYR A 133 4.55 12.49 -17.68
CA TYR A 133 5.93 12.05 -17.79
C TYR A 133 6.04 10.53 -17.82
N ASN A 134 6.86 10.01 -18.73
CA ASN A 134 7.10 8.58 -18.86
C ASN A 134 8.16 8.04 -17.88
N ARG A 135 8.99 8.91 -17.32
CA ARG A 135 10.03 8.57 -16.34
C ARG A 135 9.92 9.52 -15.16
N ILE A 136 9.76 8.95 -13.98
CA ILE A 136 9.54 9.72 -12.76
C ILE A 136 10.44 9.14 -11.68
N ILE A 137 11.00 10.01 -10.86
CA ILE A 137 11.58 9.65 -9.57
C ILE A 137 10.71 10.31 -8.51
N ALA A 138 10.07 9.52 -7.69
CA ALA A 138 9.30 10.00 -6.56
C ALA A 138 10.12 9.86 -5.27
N LEU A 139 10.13 10.91 -4.46
CA LEU A 139 10.79 10.95 -3.17
C LEU A 139 9.73 11.20 -2.09
N THR A 140 9.73 10.38 -1.05
CA THR A 140 8.91 10.60 0.14
C THR A 140 9.82 10.92 1.32
N LEU A 141 9.59 12.06 1.95
CA LEU A 141 10.35 12.57 3.08
C LEU A 141 9.44 12.61 4.30
N GLY A 142 9.66 11.73 5.26
CA GLY A 142 8.89 11.63 6.48
C GLY A 142 9.74 11.04 7.61
N THR A 143 9.19 10.09 8.37
CA THR A 143 9.98 9.32 9.35
C THR A 143 11.13 8.57 8.67
N GLY A 144 10.93 8.16 7.42
CA GLY A 144 11.94 7.56 6.55
C GLY A 144 12.12 8.34 5.26
N PHE A 145 13.11 7.93 4.47
CA PHE A 145 13.37 8.40 3.11
C PHE A 145 13.00 7.30 2.13
N GLY A 146 11.88 7.46 1.44
CA GLY A 146 11.44 6.53 0.41
C GLY A 146 11.75 7.05 -0.99
N THR A 147 12.09 6.15 -1.90
CA THR A 147 12.29 6.45 -3.32
C THR A 147 11.56 5.43 -4.17
N THR A 148 11.05 5.87 -5.31
CA THR A 148 10.47 4.98 -6.30
C THR A 148 10.75 5.52 -7.69
N PHE A 149 11.21 4.64 -8.55
CA PHE A 149 11.42 4.94 -9.97
C PHE A 149 10.23 4.40 -10.75
N ILE A 150 9.62 5.24 -11.59
CA ILE A 150 8.51 4.87 -12.46
C ILE A 150 8.97 4.97 -13.92
N LYS A 151 8.62 3.98 -14.72
CA LYS A 151 8.76 3.99 -16.16
C LYS A 151 7.44 3.56 -16.81
N ASN A 152 6.85 4.45 -17.59
CA ASN A 152 5.55 4.22 -18.25
C ASN A 152 4.44 3.81 -17.27
N GLY A 153 4.36 4.48 -16.10
CA GLY A 153 3.35 4.23 -15.08
C GLY A 153 3.63 3.01 -14.17
N ILE A 154 4.73 2.29 -14.38
CA ILE A 154 5.06 1.06 -13.64
C ILE A 154 6.32 1.30 -12.79
N PRO A 155 6.31 0.90 -11.50
CA PRO A 155 7.50 0.90 -10.68
C PRO A 155 8.58 -0.01 -11.27
N VAL A 156 9.83 0.46 -11.27
CA VAL A 156 10.98 -0.29 -11.79
C VAL A 156 12.13 -0.25 -10.79
N ALA A 157 12.82 -1.37 -10.66
CA ALA A 157 14.02 -1.54 -9.85
C ALA A 157 14.98 -2.50 -10.58
N GLY A 158 16.25 -2.53 -10.20
CA GLY A 158 17.24 -3.48 -10.74
C GLY A 158 17.52 -3.35 -12.22
N ILE A 159 17.27 -2.19 -12.83
CA ILE A 159 17.62 -1.92 -14.23
C ILE A 159 18.79 -0.94 -14.30
N ARG A 160 19.46 -0.83 -15.46
CA ARG A 160 20.63 0.01 -15.64
C ARG A 160 20.40 1.44 -15.13
N GLY A 161 21.16 1.84 -14.11
CA GLY A 161 21.11 3.17 -13.48
C GLY A 161 20.07 3.31 -12.37
N ILE A 162 19.40 2.22 -11.99
CA ILE A 162 18.46 2.17 -10.85
C ILE A 162 18.90 1.05 -9.92
N PRO A 163 18.97 1.29 -8.59
CA PRO A 163 19.34 0.27 -7.61
C PRO A 163 18.48 -0.99 -7.72
N ASP A 164 19.03 -2.15 -7.31
CA ASP A 164 18.36 -3.43 -7.40
C ASP A 164 17.05 -3.49 -6.59
N ASP A 165 17.02 -2.78 -5.48
CA ASP A 165 15.84 -2.64 -4.61
C ASP A 165 15.01 -1.37 -4.89
N GLY A 166 15.49 -0.49 -5.79
CA GLY A 166 14.85 0.79 -6.10
C GLY A 166 15.04 1.88 -5.04
N PHE A 167 15.88 1.67 -4.02
CA PHE A 167 16.06 2.62 -2.92
C PHE A 167 17.38 3.39 -3.00
N LEU A 168 17.30 4.73 -2.95
CA LEU A 168 18.49 5.59 -2.98
C LEU A 168 19.19 5.71 -1.62
N TYR A 169 18.52 5.40 -0.52
CA TYR A 169 19.11 5.57 0.83
C TYR A 169 20.27 4.60 1.12
N HIS A 170 20.44 3.54 0.32
CA HIS A 170 21.59 2.63 0.37
C HIS A 170 22.82 3.16 -0.38
N ILE A 171 22.65 4.19 -1.22
CA ILE A 171 23.77 4.72 -2.03
C ILE A 171 24.57 5.68 -1.17
N PRO A 172 25.88 5.46 -1.00
CA PRO A 172 26.74 6.40 -0.28
C PRO A 172 26.70 7.77 -0.98
N PHE A 173 26.33 8.80 -0.24
CA PHE A 173 26.40 10.18 -0.71
C PHE A 173 27.74 10.76 -0.27
N GLN A 174 28.65 10.95 -1.22
CA GLN A 174 30.05 11.39 -1.06
C GLN A 174 30.86 10.43 -0.19
N ASN A 175 32.15 10.24 -0.57
CA ASN A 175 33.12 9.62 0.31
C ASN A 175 33.11 10.45 1.59
N SER A 176 32.58 9.91 2.67
CA SER A 176 32.78 10.46 4.00
C SER A 176 34.31 10.50 4.22
N ILE A 177 34.87 11.71 4.24
CA ILE A 177 36.23 12.00 4.62
C ILE A 177 36.39 11.60 6.08
#